data_3ba54a81919f079e8e60022a0c8e832b
#
_entry.id   3ba54a81919f079e8e60022a0c8e832b
#
_cell.length_a   1.000
_cell.length_b   1.000
_cell.length_c   1.000
_cell.angle_alpha   90.00
_cell.angle_beta   90.00
_cell.angle_gamma   90.00
#
_symmetry.space_group_name_H-M   'P 1'
#
loop_
_entity.id
_entity.type
_entity.pdbx_description
1 polymer ?
#
loop_
_entity_poly.entity_id
_entity_poly.type
_entity_poly.pdbx_seq_one_letter_code
_entity_poly.pdbx_strand_id
1 'polypeptide(L)'
;VLARTQRECKEKLQKAMEELEKIEITKRRDYTVGEWAQLWYENYAKPSVRASTATYYKNYIDQHIVPRIGDIKLTALTTLQIQKFYNETKAHGRVQRYENMDDLSLSNKTIRGLHTMLRQCLEQAVIERLIPYNPANGCRLPKKEKKKMQIIPPEKIRDYLKAAEEWGVLPMFYLELS
;
A
#
# COMPACT_ATOMS: atom_id res chain seq x y z
N VAL A 1 -25.06 -8.94 21.22
CA VAL A 1 -25.02 -9.77 22.44
C VAL A 1 -26.43 -10.35 22.59
N LEU A 2 -26.57 -11.66 22.43
CA LEU A 2 -27.84 -12.38 22.68
C LEU A 2 -27.86 -12.78 24.15
N ALA A 3 -28.94 -12.42 24.84
CA ALA A 3 -29.19 -12.80 26.23
C ALA A 3 -30.65 -13.20 26.41
N ARG A 4 -30.92 -14.16 27.31
CA ARG A 4 -32.30 -14.65 27.60
C ARG A 4 -33.05 -13.78 28.58
N THR A 5 -32.35 -13.01 29.41
CA THR A 5 -32.97 -12.12 30.41
C THR A 5 -32.32 -10.73 30.37
N GLN A 6 -33.09 -9.72 30.81
CA GLN A 6 -32.62 -8.33 30.88
C GLN A 6 -31.40 -8.15 31.81
N ARG A 7 -31.34 -8.94 32.89
CA ARG A 7 -30.23 -8.96 33.85
C ARG A 7 -28.94 -9.51 33.18
N GLU A 8 -29.03 -10.61 32.48
CA GLU A 8 -27.95 -11.24 31.75
C GLU A 8 -27.42 -10.34 30.63
N CYS A 9 -28.32 -9.59 29.97
CA CYS A 9 -27.95 -8.60 28.96
C CYS A 9 -27.12 -7.44 29.58
N LYS A 10 -27.53 -6.92 30.73
CA LYS A 10 -26.80 -5.89 31.48
C LYS A 10 -25.43 -6.38 31.92
N GLU A 11 -25.33 -7.58 32.48
CA GLU A 11 -24.05 -8.15 32.92
C GLU A 11 -23.09 -8.38 31.76
N LYS A 12 -23.58 -8.88 30.61
CA LYS A 12 -22.77 -9.03 29.39
C LYS A 12 -22.36 -7.70 28.77
N LEU A 13 -23.26 -6.71 28.81
CA LEU A 13 -22.93 -5.36 28.34
C LEU A 13 -21.85 -4.73 29.22
N GLN A 14 -22.00 -4.86 30.55
CA GLN A 14 -21.05 -4.29 31.50
C GLN A 14 -19.66 -4.95 31.38
N LYS A 15 -19.60 -6.28 31.22
CA LYS A 15 -18.34 -6.98 30.94
C LYS A 15 -17.70 -6.53 29.60
N ALA A 16 -18.51 -6.38 28.56
CA ALA A 16 -18.01 -5.90 27.28
C ALA A 16 -17.49 -4.44 27.37
N MET A 17 -18.16 -3.60 28.17
CA MET A 17 -17.67 -2.24 28.44
C MET A 17 -16.39 -2.23 29.27
N GLU A 18 -16.28 -3.05 30.30
CA GLU A 18 -15.05 -3.21 31.10
C GLU A 18 -13.88 -3.77 30.28
N GLU A 19 -14.16 -4.69 29.34
CA GLU A 19 -13.14 -5.19 28.39
C GLU A 19 -12.69 -4.08 27.41
N LEU A 20 -13.61 -3.25 26.95
CA LEU A 20 -13.31 -2.08 26.14
C LEU A 20 -12.50 -1.03 26.92
N GLU A 21 -12.89 -0.74 28.17
CA GLU A 21 -12.13 0.17 29.05
C GLU A 21 -10.73 -0.36 29.38
N LYS A 22 -10.57 -1.66 29.61
CA LYS A 22 -9.24 -2.27 29.79
C LYS A 22 -8.36 -2.15 28.54
N ILE A 23 -8.97 -2.13 27.35
CA ILE A 23 -8.27 -1.84 26.08
C ILE A 23 -7.89 -0.36 26.00
N GLU A 24 -8.68 0.54 26.60
CA GLU A 24 -8.39 1.99 26.63
C GLU A 24 -7.29 2.39 27.62
N ILE A 25 -7.07 1.61 28.68
CA ILE A 25 -6.08 1.92 29.73
C ILE A 25 -4.62 1.66 29.30
N THR A 26 -4.38 0.82 28.31
CA THR A 26 -3.06 0.80 27.66
C THR A 26 -2.93 2.12 26.91
N LYS A 27 -2.11 3.06 27.40
CA LYS A 27 -1.83 4.40 26.83
C LYS A 27 -1.85 4.30 25.30
N ARG A 28 -2.98 4.59 24.67
CA ARG A 28 -3.10 4.73 23.22
C ARG A 28 -2.15 5.86 22.86
N ARG A 29 -0.98 5.51 22.34
CA ARG A 29 -0.18 6.49 21.64
C ARG A 29 -1.01 6.89 20.43
N ASP A 30 -1.43 8.14 20.40
CA ASP A 30 -2.27 8.71 19.36
C ASP A 30 -1.40 8.94 18.11
N TYR A 31 -0.99 7.83 17.46
CA TYR A 31 -0.19 7.90 16.25
C TYR A 31 -0.98 8.52 15.11
N THR A 32 -0.32 9.33 14.33
CA THR A 32 -0.78 9.65 12.97
C THR A 32 -0.50 8.48 12.01
N VAL A 33 -1.16 8.49 10.86
CA VAL A 33 -0.95 7.46 9.82
C VAL A 33 0.51 7.46 9.35
N GLY A 34 1.12 8.64 9.21
CA GLY A 34 2.51 8.78 8.80
C GLY A 34 3.49 8.23 9.83
N GLU A 35 3.33 8.58 11.10
CA GLU A 35 4.17 8.08 12.21
C GLU A 35 4.06 6.56 12.32
N TRP A 36 2.83 6.02 12.28
CA TRP A 36 2.63 4.58 12.32
C TRP A 36 3.24 3.86 11.12
N ALA A 37 3.06 4.39 9.90
CA ALA A 37 3.62 3.79 8.70
C ALA A 37 5.15 3.71 8.74
N GLN A 38 5.83 4.72 9.28
CA GLN A 38 7.28 4.72 9.46
C GLN A 38 7.72 3.70 10.52
N LEU A 39 7.04 3.65 11.68
CA LEU A 39 7.31 2.66 12.73
C LEU A 39 7.10 1.23 12.23
N TRP A 40 5.99 1.00 11.52
CA TRP A 40 5.70 -0.29 10.90
C TRP A 40 6.77 -0.69 9.88
N TYR A 41 7.20 0.25 9.05
CA TYR A 41 8.23 -0.01 8.07
C TYR A 41 9.54 -0.46 8.71
N GLU A 42 10.04 0.27 9.70
CA GLU A 42 11.34 -0.05 10.32
C GLU A 42 11.31 -1.34 11.15
N ASN A 43 10.21 -1.59 11.87
CA ASN A 43 10.16 -2.72 12.82
C ASN A 43 9.61 -4.01 12.21
N TYR A 44 8.68 -3.93 11.25
CA TYR A 44 7.98 -5.11 10.73
C TYR A 44 8.29 -5.40 9.26
N ALA A 45 8.21 -4.38 8.40
CA ALA A 45 8.33 -4.61 6.97
C ALA A 45 9.78 -4.80 6.51
N LYS A 46 10.66 -3.87 6.84
CA LYS A 46 12.06 -3.86 6.39
C LYS A 46 12.83 -5.14 6.72
N PRO A 47 12.73 -5.72 7.93
CA PRO A 47 13.42 -6.98 8.26
C PRO A 47 12.80 -8.22 7.59
N SER A 48 11.54 -8.14 7.11
CA SER A 48 10.79 -9.29 6.60
C SER A 48 10.76 -9.40 5.07
N VAL A 49 11.14 -8.34 4.35
CA VAL A 49 11.05 -8.31 2.88
C VAL A 49 12.43 -8.14 2.23
N ARG A 50 12.53 -8.45 0.93
CA ARG A 50 13.74 -8.21 0.14
C ARG A 50 14.06 -6.72 0.06
N ALA A 51 15.32 -6.35 -0.07
CA ALA A 51 15.80 -4.96 -0.14
C ALA A 51 15.06 -4.12 -1.21
N SER A 52 14.81 -4.69 -2.38
CA SER A 52 14.04 -4.02 -3.43
C SER A 52 12.61 -3.69 -3.01
N THR A 53 11.93 -4.63 -2.32
CA THR A 53 10.56 -4.41 -1.81
C THR A 53 10.56 -3.37 -0.69
N ALA A 54 11.56 -3.41 0.20
CA ALA A 54 11.71 -2.43 1.26
C ALA A 54 11.85 -1.01 0.68
N THR A 55 12.66 -0.83 -0.38
CA THR A 55 12.78 0.44 -1.09
C THR A 55 11.44 0.91 -1.68
N TYR A 56 10.66 0.01 -2.29
CA TYR A 56 9.32 0.36 -2.78
C TYR A 56 8.36 0.78 -1.65
N TYR A 57 8.39 0.09 -0.52
CA TYR A 57 7.55 0.44 0.63
C TYR A 57 7.92 1.81 1.19
N LYS A 58 9.22 2.08 1.34
CA LYS A 58 9.70 3.38 1.77
C LYS A 58 9.24 4.49 0.83
N ASN A 59 9.40 4.30 -0.49
CA ASN A 59 8.94 5.26 -1.49
C ASN A 59 7.42 5.50 -1.41
N TYR A 60 6.61 4.46 -1.18
CA TYR A 60 5.16 4.62 -1.00
C TYR A 60 4.82 5.45 0.23
N ILE A 61 5.54 5.25 1.33
CA ILE A 61 5.35 6.01 2.57
C ILE A 61 5.74 7.47 2.35
N ASP A 62 6.97 7.72 1.91
CA ASP A 62 7.54 9.06 1.84
C ASP A 62 6.90 9.92 0.74
N GLN A 63 6.58 9.34 -0.42
CA GLN A 63 6.09 10.09 -1.57
C GLN A 63 4.56 10.16 -1.67
N HIS A 64 3.84 9.21 -1.08
CA HIS A 64 2.40 9.12 -1.27
C HIS A 64 1.61 9.19 0.03
N ILE A 65 1.98 8.44 1.06
CA ILE A 65 1.20 8.37 2.31
C ILE A 65 1.42 9.62 3.15
N VAL A 66 2.66 9.90 3.52
CA VAL A 66 2.99 11.03 4.40
C VAL A 66 2.45 12.36 3.87
N PRO A 67 2.64 12.74 2.58
CA PRO A 67 2.20 14.04 2.09
C PRO A 67 0.67 14.21 1.98
N ARG A 68 -0.11 13.12 1.95
CA ARG A 68 -1.56 13.18 1.64
C ARG A 68 -2.46 12.80 2.80
N ILE A 69 -2.08 11.77 3.53
CA ILE A 69 -2.87 11.24 4.65
C ILE A 69 -2.04 11.08 5.94
N GLY A 70 -0.76 11.47 5.92
CA GLY A 70 0.16 11.26 7.03
C GLY A 70 -0.25 11.94 8.34
N ASP A 71 -0.87 13.13 8.26
CA ASP A 71 -1.28 13.92 9.44
C ASP A 71 -2.61 13.44 10.06
N ILE A 72 -3.33 12.53 9.39
CA ILE A 72 -4.58 12.02 9.91
C ILE A 72 -4.28 11.10 11.11
N LYS A 73 -5.01 11.27 12.21
CA LYS A 73 -4.92 10.35 13.34
C LYS A 73 -5.33 8.94 12.90
N LEU A 74 -4.56 7.94 13.30
CA LEU A 74 -4.79 6.54 12.92
C LEU A 74 -6.20 6.07 13.30
N THR A 75 -6.70 6.52 14.46
CA THR A 75 -8.04 6.22 14.97
C THR A 75 -9.17 6.92 14.20
N ALA A 76 -8.87 8.02 13.51
CA ALA A 76 -9.82 8.80 12.73
C ALA A 76 -9.83 8.42 11.24
N LEU A 77 -8.94 7.52 10.81
CA LEU A 77 -8.81 7.12 9.41
C LEU A 77 -10.01 6.28 8.96
N THR A 78 -10.72 6.77 7.94
CA THR A 78 -11.91 6.09 7.39
C THR A 78 -11.64 5.46 6.02
N THR A 79 -12.43 4.45 5.67
CA THR A 79 -12.39 3.82 4.32
C THR A 79 -12.59 4.84 3.20
N LEU A 80 -13.46 5.82 3.41
CA LEU A 80 -13.72 6.87 2.42
C LEU A 80 -12.48 7.76 2.18
N GLN A 81 -11.75 8.11 3.23
CA GLN A 81 -10.50 8.89 3.10
C GLN A 81 -9.44 8.09 2.34
N ILE A 82 -9.29 6.80 2.61
CA ILE A 82 -8.37 5.92 1.88
C ILE A 82 -8.80 5.80 0.40
N GLN A 83 -10.10 5.67 0.13
CA GLN A 83 -10.60 5.60 -1.25
C GLN A 83 -10.33 6.89 -2.02
N LYS A 84 -10.55 8.07 -1.42
CA LYS A 84 -10.20 9.37 -2.01
C LYS A 84 -8.70 9.46 -2.27
N PHE A 85 -7.89 9.08 -1.29
CA PHE A 85 -6.43 9.02 -1.41
C PHE A 85 -5.98 8.19 -2.62
N TYR A 86 -6.56 6.99 -2.84
CA TYR A 86 -6.21 6.18 -4.03
C TYR A 86 -6.62 6.84 -5.33
N ASN A 87 -7.79 7.48 -5.38
CA ASN A 87 -8.27 8.16 -6.58
C ASN A 87 -7.38 9.36 -6.95
N GLU A 88 -7.03 10.19 -5.97
CA GLU A 88 -6.14 11.34 -6.13
C GLU A 88 -4.72 10.90 -6.50
N THR A 89 -4.20 9.89 -5.81
CA THR A 89 -2.86 9.34 -6.11
C THR A 89 -2.81 8.69 -7.49
N LYS A 90 -3.90 8.08 -7.95
CA LYS A 90 -4.00 7.57 -9.32
C LYS A 90 -3.93 8.70 -10.34
N ALA A 91 -4.63 9.80 -10.11
CA ALA A 91 -4.70 10.92 -11.06
C ALA A 91 -3.41 11.76 -11.08
N HIS A 92 -2.81 12.02 -9.91
CA HIS A 92 -1.73 13.00 -9.75
C HIS A 92 -0.57 12.50 -8.88
N GLY A 93 -0.40 11.18 -8.75
CA GLY A 93 0.58 10.62 -7.83
C GLY A 93 1.99 10.46 -8.41
N ARG A 94 2.19 10.66 -9.69
CA ARG A 94 3.50 10.48 -10.32
C ARG A 94 4.44 11.60 -9.92
N VAL A 95 5.61 11.24 -9.39
CA VAL A 95 6.66 12.21 -9.06
C VAL A 95 7.22 12.76 -10.36
N GLN A 96 7.09 14.05 -10.57
CA GLN A 96 7.60 14.74 -11.75
C GLN A 96 9.14 14.75 -11.69
N ARG A 97 9.79 14.06 -12.62
CA ARG A 97 11.25 13.98 -12.74
C ARG A 97 11.81 14.88 -13.85
N TYR A 98 10.95 15.27 -14.78
CA TYR A 98 11.31 16.12 -15.93
C TYR A 98 10.24 17.18 -16.11
N GLU A 99 10.62 18.37 -16.58
CA GLU A 99 9.73 19.53 -16.76
C GLU A 99 8.60 19.29 -17.76
N ASN A 100 8.78 18.39 -18.74
CA ASN A 100 7.85 18.12 -19.83
C ASN A 100 7.00 16.84 -19.59
N MET A 101 6.71 16.49 -18.35
CA MET A 101 5.82 15.35 -18.07
C MET A 101 4.37 15.81 -17.96
N ASP A 102 3.58 15.61 -19.04
CA ASP A 102 2.15 15.95 -19.09
C ASP A 102 1.27 14.96 -18.31
N ASP A 103 1.68 13.69 -18.21
CA ASP A 103 0.92 12.64 -17.52
C ASP A 103 1.49 12.34 -16.13
N LEU A 104 0.82 12.85 -15.11
CA LEU A 104 1.12 12.62 -13.69
C LEU A 104 0.35 11.42 -13.11
N SER A 105 -0.33 10.63 -13.94
CA SER A 105 -1.09 9.48 -13.48
C SER A 105 -0.21 8.29 -13.08
N LEU A 106 -0.67 7.51 -12.09
CA LEU A 106 -0.05 6.26 -11.70
C LEU A 106 -0.76 5.06 -12.31
N SER A 107 0.05 4.03 -12.63
CA SER A 107 -0.48 2.78 -13.15
C SER A 107 -1.39 2.07 -12.15
N ASN A 108 -2.37 1.30 -12.64
CA ASN A 108 -3.23 0.47 -11.79
C ASN A 108 -2.40 -0.52 -10.95
N LYS A 109 -1.26 -1.00 -11.45
CA LYS A 109 -0.32 -1.87 -10.74
C LYS A 109 0.28 -1.16 -9.52
N THR A 110 0.68 0.10 -9.66
CA THR A 110 1.26 0.91 -8.57
C THR A 110 0.23 1.15 -7.46
N ILE A 111 -1.01 1.54 -7.82
CA ILE A 111 -2.08 1.74 -6.83
C ILE A 111 -2.40 0.45 -6.08
N ARG A 112 -2.42 -0.69 -6.76
CA ARG A 112 -2.62 -1.98 -6.11
C ARG A 112 -1.47 -2.36 -5.17
N GLY A 113 -0.22 -2.05 -5.54
CA GLY A 113 0.96 -2.24 -4.69
C GLY A 113 0.89 -1.37 -3.42
N LEU A 114 0.54 -0.09 -3.59
CA LEU A 114 0.33 0.85 -2.49
C LEU A 114 -0.77 0.37 -1.54
N HIS A 115 -1.91 -0.10 -2.08
CA HIS A 115 -2.98 -0.68 -1.26
C HIS A 115 -2.51 -1.92 -0.49
N THR A 116 -1.78 -2.83 -1.14
CA THR A 116 -1.29 -4.05 -0.48
C THR A 116 -0.41 -3.71 0.72
N MET A 117 0.50 -2.76 0.55
CA MET A 117 1.39 -2.30 1.62
C MET A 117 0.60 -1.59 2.72
N LEU A 118 -0.27 -0.61 2.39
CA LEU A 118 -1.06 0.12 3.37
C LEU A 118 -2.00 -0.81 4.16
N ARG A 119 -2.61 -1.80 3.48
CA ARG A 119 -3.45 -2.81 4.13
C ARG A 119 -2.66 -3.63 5.15
N GLN A 120 -1.45 -4.06 4.82
CA GLN A 120 -0.58 -4.78 5.76
C GLN A 120 -0.18 -3.93 6.95
N CYS A 121 0.17 -2.66 6.71
CA CYS A 121 0.49 -1.69 7.74
C CYS A 121 -0.67 -1.48 8.73
N LEU A 122 -1.89 -1.30 8.21
CA LEU A 122 -3.09 -1.13 9.03
C LEU A 122 -3.54 -2.43 9.70
N GLU A 123 -3.30 -3.60 9.09
CA GLU A 123 -3.55 -4.89 9.74
C GLU A 123 -2.68 -5.05 10.98
N GLN A 124 -1.40 -4.67 10.90
CA GLN A 124 -0.53 -4.68 12.07
C GLN A 124 -1.03 -3.71 13.16
N ALA A 125 -1.59 -2.56 12.77
CA ALA A 125 -2.20 -1.62 13.72
C ALA A 125 -3.41 -2.24 14.45
N VAL A 126 -4.17 -3.10 13.79
CA VAL A 126 -5.27 -3.87 14.43
C VAL A 126 -4.68 -4.90 15.41
N ILE A 127 -3.63 -5.62 15.03
CA ILE A 127 -2.95 -6.60 15.91
C ILE A 127 -2.40 -5.90 17.15
N GLU A 128 -1.79 -4.71 17.00
CA GLU A 128 -1.29 -3.87 18.10
C GLU A 128 -2.41 -3.17 18.89
N ARG A 129 -3.67 -3.40 18.51
CA ARG A 129 -4.87 -2.80 19.14
C ARG A 129 -4.90 -1.26 19.12
N LEU A 130 -4.23 -0.65 18.15
CA LEU A 130 -4.26 0.80 17.93
C LEU A 130 -5.57 1.24 17.26
N ILE A 131 -6.14 0.38 16.41
CA ILE A 131 -7.43 0.57 15.76
C ILE A 131 -8.28 -0.69 15.87
N PRO A 132 -9.62 -0.58 15.92
CA PRO A 132 -10.49 -1.74 16.12
C PRO A 132 -10.67 -2.59 14.85
N TYR A 133 -10.49 -2.02 13.68
CA TYR A 133 -10.62 -2.70 12.38
C TYR A 133 -9.76 -2.04 11.33
N ASN A 134 -9.48 -2.75 10.25
CA ASN A 134 -8.67 -2.24 9.14
C ASN A 134 -9.54 -1.50 8.10
N PRO A 135 -9.48 -0.17 8.02
CA PRO A 135 -10.31 0.61 7.09
C PRO A 135 -9.95 0.41 5.61
N ALA A 136 -8.78 -0.17 5.30
CA ALA A 136 -8.40 -0.45 3.91
C ALA A 136 -9.16 -1.64 3.30
N ASN A 137 -9.73 -2.54 4.12
CA ASN A 137 -10.41 -3.75 3.62
C ASN A 137 -11.64 -3.45 2.76
N GLY A 138 -12.32 -2.29 2.96
CA GLY A 138 -13.49 -1.88 2.20
C GLY A 138 -13.22 -1.12 0.90
N CYS A 139 -11.94 -0.87 0.56
CA CYS A 139 -11.60 -0.05 -0.60
C CYS A 139 -11.75 -0.80 -1.92
N ARG A 140 -12.22 -0.09 -2.95
CA ARG A 140 -12.32 -0.60 -4.33
C ARG A 140 -11.07 -0.22 -5.12
N LEU A 141 -10.44 -1.22 -5.73
CA LEU A 141 -9.21 -1.05 -6.49
C LEU A 141 -9.47 -1.04 -8.00
N PRO A 142 -8.65 -0.32 -8.79
CA PRO A 142 -8.72 -0.37 -10.23
C PRO A 142 -8.45 -1.80 -10.74
N LYS A 143 -9.09 -2.16 -11.88
CA LYS A 143 -8.90 -3.49 -12.49
C LYS A 143 -7.44 -3.68 -12.92
N LYS A 144 -6.97 -4.96 -12.86
CA LYS A 144 -5.66 -5.30 -13.44
C LYS A 144 -5.73 -5.14 -14.96
N GLU A 145 -4.83 -4.35 -15.49
CA GLU A 145 -4.62 -4.27 -16.93
C GLU A 145 -3.77 -5.44 -17.37
N LYS A 146 -4.30 -6.24 -18.29
CA LYS A 146 -3.52 -7.26 -18.97
C LYS A 146 -2.81 -6.57 -20.14
N LYS A 147 -1.52 -6.23 -19.98
CA LYS A 147 -0.72 -5.83 -21.15
C LYS A 147 -0.49 -7.08 -22.02
N LYS A 148 -0.88 -6.99 -23.27
CA LYS A 148 -0.46 -8.01 -24.26
C LYS A 148 1.06 -7.94 -24.38
N MET A 149 1.71 -9.08 -24.28
CA MET A 149 3.15 -9.17 -24.51
C MET A 149 3.42 -8.81 -25.97
N GLN A 150 4.27 -7.82 -26.20
CA GLN A 150 4.71 -7.46 -27.53
C GLN A 150 5.89 -8.37 -27.85
N ILE A 151 5.68 -9.24 -28.83
CA ILE A 151 6.73 -10.11 -29.36
C ILE A 151 7.39 -9.36 -30.51
N ILE A 152 8.72 -9.38 -30.59
CA ILE A 152 9.46 -8.80 -31.71
C ILE A 152 9.13 -9.65 -32.93
N PRO A 153 8.57 -9.08 -34.02
CA PRO A 153 8.31 -9.82 -35.22
C PRO A 153 9.61 -10.41 -35.80
N PRO A 154 9.58 -11.63 -36.37
CA PRO A 154 10.78 -12.28 -36.92
C PRO A 154 11.58 -11.41 -37.88
N GLU A 155 10.89 -10.59 -38.66
CA GLU A 155 11.51 -9.69 -39.66
C GLU A 155 12.38 -8.61 -39.00
N LYS A 156 12.05 -8.20 -37.76
CA LYS A 156 12.78 -7.17 -37.01
C LYS A 156 13.88 -7.72 -36.12
N ILE A 157 14.02 -9.02 -35.96
CA ILE A 157 15.07 -9.63 -35.13
C ILE A 157 16.46 -9.24 -35.62
N ARG A 158 16.68 -9.21 -36.95
CA ARG A 158 17.97 -8.81 -37.52
C ARG A 158 18.34 -7.38 -37.17
N ASP A 159 17.41 -6.44 -37.31
CA ASP A 159 17.62 -5.03 -36.98
C ASP A 159 17.88 -4.84 -35.48
N TYR A 160 17.15 -5.62 -34.65
CA TYR A 160 17.32 -5.63 -33.22
C TYR A 160 18.72 -6.12 -32.78
N LEU A 161 19.21 -7.23 -33.40
CA LEU A 161 20.55 -7.75 -33.12
C LEU A 161 21.64 -6.79 -33.59
N LYS A 162 21.45 -6.12 -34.75
CA LYS A 162 22.38 -5.11 -35.25
C LYS A 162 22.49 -3.91 -34.31
N ALA A 163 21.36 -3.41 -33.82
CA ALA A 163 21.35 -2.36 -32.80
C ALA A 163 22.05 -2.81 -31.50
N ALA A 164 21.84 -4.06 -31.07
CA ALA A 164 22.50 -4.63 -29.90
C ALA A 164 24.03 -4.73 -30.06
N GLU A 165 24.51 -5.00 -31.30
CA GLU A 165 25.93 -5.00 -31.64
C GLU A 165 26.53 -3.59 -31.56
N GLU A 166 25.84 -2.60 -32.14
CA GLU A 166 26.24 -1.20 -32.09
C GLU A 166 26.37 -0.66 -30.63
N TRP A 167 25.50 -1.16 -29.72
CA TRP A 167 25.52 -0.82 -28.31
C TRP A 167 26.45 -1.70 -27.46
N GLY A 168 27.15 -2.68 -28.05
CA GLY A 168 28.07 -3.58 -27.36
C GLY A 168 27.42 -4.60 -26.40
N VAL A 169 26.11 -4.81 -26.50
CA VAL A 169 25.34 -5.71 -25.64
C VAL A 169 24.85 -7.00 -26.30
N LEU A 170 25.30 -7.25 -27.55
CA LEU A 170 24.92 -8.39 -28.37
C LEU A 170 25.02 -9.76 -27.67
N PRO A 171 26.07 -10.06 -26.85
CA PRO A 171 26.16 -11.36 -26.19
C PRO A 171 25.01 -11.66 -25.23
N MET A 172 24.47 -10.63 -24.57
CA MET A 172 23.30 -10.79 -23.67
C MET A 172 22.07 -11.23 -24.45
N PHE A 173 21.81 -10.63 -25.61
CA PHE A 173 20.64 -10.95 -26.43
C PHE A 173 20.73 -12.28 -27.15
N TYR A 174 21.93 -12.75 -27.51
CA TYR A 174 22.11 -14.10 -28.01
C TYR A 174 21.77 -15.16 -26.98
N LEU A 175 22.11 -14.95 -25.71
CA LEU A 175 21.75 -15.84 -24.61
C LEU A 175 20.23 -15.87 -24.32
N GLU A 176 19.52 -14.77 -24.57
CA GLU A 176 18.05 -14.72 -24.39
C GLU A 176 17.28 -15.38 -25.56
N LEU A 177 17.88 -15.45 -26.75
CA LEU A 177 17.24 -16.01 -27.95
C LEU A 177 17.57 -17.50 -28.18
N SER A 178 18.55 -18.04 -27.44
CA SER A 178 18.92 -19.46 -27.46
C SER A 178 18.09 -20.29 -26.48
#